data_9cd6864636d159a49a3801015f3a1e7b
#
_entry.id   9cd6864636d159a49a3801015f3a1e7b
#
_cell.length_a   1.000
_cell.length_b   1.000
_cell.length_c   1.000
_cell.angle_alpha   90.00
_cell.angle_beta   90.00
_cell.angle_gamma   90.00
#
_symmetry.space_group_name_H-M   'P 1'
#
loop_
_entity.id
_entity.type
_entity.pdbx_description
1 polymer ?
#
loop_
_entity_poly.entity_id
_entity_poly.type
_entity_poly.pdbx_seq_one_letter_code
_entity_poly.pdbx_strand_id
1 'polypeptide(L)'
;LMKSEPYEFSIDDLASRKNQTTYWEGIRNYQARNFMRDKMNIGDKIFFYHSRAKPLAIVGTMEVASEPYPDPSQFDPTSKYFDEKATEEKPRWFLVDVKLIKKFERPVTRDQIKEEESLQEMMLIKKGARLSIQPVAPHEWEKIHEMAGEPLPD
;
A
#
# COMPACT_ATOMS: atom_id res chain seq x y z
N LEU A 1 0.93 -5.10 -2.04
CA LEU A 1 1.82 -3.94 -1.99
C LEU A 1 0.99 -2.68 -2.20
N MET A 2 1.21 -1.70 -1.36
CA MET A 2 0.56 -0.38 -1.46
C MET A 2 1.62 0.71 -1.53
N LYS A 3 1.46 1.62 -2.48
CA LYS A 3 2.43 2.69 -2.75
C LYS A 3 2.02 3.97 -2.05
N SER A 4 2.99 4.65 -1.45
CA SER A 4 2.82 5.99 -0.89
C SER A 4 4.04 6.84 -1.18
N GLU A 5 3.82 8.11 -1.49
CA GLU A 5 4.90 9.08 -1.62
C GLU A 5 5.30 9.54 -0.22
N PRO A 6 6.58 9.38 0.19
CA PRO A 6 6.96 9.63 1.58
C PRO A 6 6.77 11.08 2.05
N TYR A 7 6.81 12.05 1.17
CA TYR A 7 6.53 13.42 1.54
C TYR A 7 5.04 13.68 1.79
N GLU A 8 4.16 12.81 1.29
CA GLU A 8 2.73 12.85 1.58
C GLU A 8 2.40 12.01 2.81
N PHE A 9 2.86 10.76 2.82
CA PHE A 9 2.66 9.85 3.93
C PHE A 9 3.72 8.75 3.91
N SER A 10 4.65 8.78 4.88
CA SER A 10 5.74 7.81 4.98
C SER A 10 5.42 6.69 5.96
N ILE A 11 6.25 5.64 5.95
CA ILE A 11 6.14 4.58 6.96
C ILE A 11 6.39 5.13 8.37
N ASP A 12 7.23 6.15 8.51
CA ASP A 12 7.46 6.80 9.80
C ASP A 12 6.22 7.56 10.27
N ASP A 13 5.49 8.16 9.33
CA ASP A 13 4.20 8.78 9.65
C ASP A 13 3.21 7.73 10.17
N LEU A 14 3.15 6.55 9.55
CA LEU A 14 2.31 5.46 10.03
C LEU A 14 2.73 5.03 11.44
N ALA A 15 4.03 4.89 11.67
CA ALA A 15 4.56 4.51 12.98
C ALA A 15 4.20 5.50 14.08
N SER A 16 4.01 6.78 13.73
CA SER A 16 3.67 7.85 14.67
C SER A 16 2.17 7.96 14.98
N ARG A 17 1.32 7.29 14.20
CA ARG A 17 -0.13 7.35 14.42
C ARG A 17 -0.53 6.57 15.66
N LYS A 18 -1.66 6.94 16.25
CA LYS A 18 -2.23 6.22 17.39
C LYS A 18 -2.45 4.75 17.03
N ASN A 19 -1.93 3.83 17.87
CA ASN A 19 -1.95 2.39 17.63
C ASN A 19 -1.29 2.01 16.31
N GLN A 20 -0.44 2.88 15.76
CA GLN A 20 0.25 2.68 14.48
C GLN A 20 -0.72 2.31 13.35
N THR A 21 -1.90 2.94 13.37
CA THR A 21 -3.02 2.64 12.48
C THR A 21 -3.49 3.92 11.81
N THR A 22 -3.85 3.83 10.54
CA THR A 22 -4.43 4.96 9.81
C THR A 22 -5.41 4.46 8.75
N TYR A 23 -6.25 5.36 8.28
CA TYR A 23 -7.08 5.10 7.10
C TYR A 23 -6.28 5.42 5.84
N TRP A 24 -6.43 4.59 4.79
CA TRP A 24 -5.66 4.73 3.56
C TRP A 24 -6.50 5.44 2.49
N GLU A 25 -6.59 6.77 2.58
CA GLU A 25 -7.42 7.57 1.68
C GLU A 25 -6.76 7.84 0.33
N GLY A 26 -7.55 8.34 -0.61
CA GLY A 26 -7.03 8.91 -1.84
C GLY A 26 -6.87 7.95 -2.99
N ILE A 27 -7.38 6.73 -2.90
CA ILE A 27 -7.40 5.80 -4.03
C ILE A 27 -8.42 6.30 -5.04
N ARG A 28 -7.96 6.70 -6.23
CA ARG A 28 -8.80 7.31 -7.28
C ARG A 28 -8.65 6.62 -8.64
N ASN A 29 -8.30 5.33 -8.61
CA ASN A 29 -8.30 4.45 -9.77
C ASN A 29 -9.30 3.33 -9.50
N TYR A 30 -10.20 3.07 -10.43
CA TYR A 30 -11.26 2.08 -10.23
C TYR A 30 -10.73 0.66 -10.05
N GLN A 31 -9.68 0.30 -10.76
CA GLN A 31 -9.08 -1.03 -10.64
C GLN A 31 -8.47 -1.23 -9.23
N ALA A 32 -7.74 -0.24 -8.73
CA ALA A 32 -7.18 -0.27 -7.39
C ALA A 32 -8.29 -0.29 -6.33
N ARG A 33 -9.33 0.54 -6.52
CA ARG A 33 -10.49 0.55 -5.62
C ARG A 33 -11.16 -0.82 -5.56
N ASN A 34 -11.41 -1.43 -6.72
CA ASN A 34 -12.07 -2.72 -6.77
C ASN A 34 -11.22 -3.80 -6.09
N PHE A 35 -9.91 -3.79 -6.31
CA PHE A 35 -9.01 -4.72 -5.64
C PHE A 35 -9.09 -4.55 -4.12
N MET A 36 -8.99 -3.32 -3.64
CA MET A 36 -9.03 -3.02 -2.20
C MET A 36 -10.39 -3.39 -1.59
N ARG A 37 -11.48 -3.00 -2.24
CA ARG A 37 -12.84 -3.23 -1.73
C ARG A 37 -13.22 -4.71 -1.76
N ASP A 38 -12.85 -5.41 -2.83
CA ASP A 38 -13.40 -6.75 -3.11
C ASP A 38 -12.43 -7.89 -2.76
N LYS A 39 -11.13 -7.62 -2.66
CA LYS A 39 -10.11 -8.66 -2.49
C LYS A 39 -9.37 -8.60 -1.15
N MET A 40 -9.37 -7.46 -0.47
CA MET A 40 -8.67 -7.32 0.80
C MET A 40 -9.55 -7.73 1.97
N ASN A 41 -8.96 -8.47 2.91
CA ASN A 41 -9.63 -8.90 4.14
C ASN A 41 -8.79 -8.47 5.34
N ILE A 42 -9.46 -8.26 6.48
CA ILE A 42 -8.77 -7.94 7.74
C ILE A 42 -7.68 -8.98 8.00
N GLY A 43 -6.49 -8.50 8.31
CA GLY A 43 -5.31 -9.34 8.57
C GLY A 43 -4.45 -9.62 7.35
N ASP A 44 -4.89 -9.27 6.15
CA ASP A 44 -4.06 -9.42 4.96
C ASP A 44 -2.80 -8.59 5.08
N LYS A 45 -1.66 -9.18 4.71
CA LYS A 45 -0.35 -8.56 4.85
C LYS A 45 -0.03 -7.72 3.62
N ILE A 46 0.66 -6.60 3.84
CA ILE A 46 0.91 -5.60 2.81
C ILE A 46 2.36 -5.15 2.89
N PHE A 47 3.05 -5.07 1.75
CA PHE A 47 4.28 -4.32 1.66
C PHE A 47 3.97 -2.82 1.54
N PHE A 48 4.65 -2.02 2.37
CA PHE A 48 4.61 -0.57 2.28
C PHE A 48 5.75 -0.12 1.35
N TYR A 49 5.39 0.50 0.24
CA TYR A 49 6.35 0.92 -0.78
C TYR A 49 6.41 2.44 -0.87
N HIS A 50 7.63 3.01 -0.80
CA HIS A 50 7.83 4.43 -1.03
C HIS A 50 8.04 4.69 -2.52
N SER A 51 7.05 5.34 -3.15
CA SER A 51 7.10 5.79 -4.54
C SER A 51 7.58 7.23 -4.61
N ARG A 52 8.06 7.65 -5.78
CA ARG A 52 8.62 9.01 -6.00
C ARG A 52 9.63 9.40 -4.92
N ALA A 53 10.51 8.50 -4.61
CA ALA A 53 11.54 8.66 -3.58
C ALA A 53 12.88 8.21 -4.12
N LYS A 54 13.94 8.56 -3.42
CA LYS A 54 15.30 8.08 -3.70
C LYS A 54 15.84 7.43 -2.44
N PRO A 55 15.93 6.09 -2.41
CA PRO A 55 15.54 5.16 -3.47
C PRO A 55 14.05 4.83 -3.45
N LEU A 56 13.53 4.33 -4.57
CA LEU A 56 12.24 3.64 -4.63
C LEU A 56 12.43 2.31 -3.89
N ALA A 57 11.65 2.01 -2.88
CA ALA A 57 11.90 0.83 -2.04
C ALA A 57 10.67 0.35 -1.29
N ILE A 58 10.65 -0.95 -1.02
CA ILE A 58 9.78 -1.53 0.00
C ILE A 58 10.44 -1.25 1.35
N VAL A 59 9.74 -0.52 2.21
CA VAL A 59 10.31 0.00 3.46
C VAL A 59 9.78 -0.70 4.71
N GLY A 60 8.82 -1.58 4.56
CA GLY A 60 8.27 -2.32 5.68
C GLY A 60 6.99 -3.05 5.33
N THR A 61 6.30 -3.49 6.37
CA THR A 61 5.05 -4.24 6.25
C THR A 61 3.98 -3.64 7.15
N MET A 62 2.74 -3.81 6.72
CA MET A 62 1.55 -3.43 7.47
C MET A 62 0.46 -4.46 7.19
N GLU A 63 -0.68 -4.34 7.84
CA GLU A 63 -1.80 -5.24 7.59
C GLU A 63 -3.11 -4.48 7.49
N VAL A 64 -4.08 -5.08 6.81
CA VAL A 64 -5.44 -4.55 6.73
C VAL A 64 -6.05 -4.64 8.12
N ALA A 65 -6.57 -3.52 8.62
CA ALA A 65 -7.07 -3.40 9.99
C ALA A 65 -8.58 -3.12 10.07
N SER A 66 -9.26 -3.01 8.93
CA SER A 66 -10.72 -2.80 8.89
C SER A 66 -11.34 -3.40 7.64
N GLU A 67 -12.65 -3.59 7.67
CA GLU A 67 -13.42 -3.82 6.46
C GLU A 67 -13.37 -2.55 5.59
N PRO A 68 -13.55 -2.65 4.27
CA PRO A 68 -13.62 -1.46 3.41
C PRO A 68 -14.82 -0.60 3.77
N TYR A 69 -14.62 0.71 3.73
CA TYR A 69 -15.71 1.67 3.94
C TYR A 69 -15.49 2.89 3.03
N PRO A 70 -16.56 3.71 2.82
CA PRO A 70 -16.44 4.88 1.95
C PRO A 70 -15.36 5.85 2.42
N ASP A 71 -14.52 6.29 1.51
CA ASP A 71 -13.47 7.28 1.77
C ASP A 71 -14.14 8.65 1.99
N PRO A 72 -14.06 9.22 3.21
CA PRO A 72 -14.74 10.50 3.47
C PRO A 72 -14.18 11.68 2.71
N SER A 73 -12.92 11.62 2.25
CA SER A 73 -12.31 12.72 1.50
C SER A 73 -13.01 12.99 0.18
N GLN A 74 -13.73 12.00 -0.38
CA GLN A 74 -14.48 12.20 -1.63
C GLN A 74 -15.64 13.19 -1.49
N PHE A 75 -16.12 13.39 -0.27
CA PHE A 75 -17.24 14.30 0.02
C PHE A 75 -16.81 15.68 0.51
N ASP A 76 -15.52 15.86 0.76
CA ASP A 76 -14.97 17.09 1.34
C ASP A 76 -14.44 18.02 0.24
N PRO A 77 -15.14 19.16 -0.04
CA PRO A 77 -14.70 20.08 -1.09
C PRO A 77 -13.32 20.69 -0.85
N THR A 78 -12.80 20.64 0.38
CA THR A 78 -11.47 21.16 0.70
C THR A 78 -10.35 20.14 0.49
N SER A 79 -10.71 18.87 0.30
CA SER A 79 -9.74 17.80 0.05
C SER A 79 -9.33 17.77 -1.42
N LYS A 80 -8.03 17.51 -1.68
CA LYS A 80 -7.54 17.26 -3.04
C LYS A 80 -8.14 15.98 -3.66
N TYR A 81 -8.77 15.15 -2.84
CA TYR A 81 -9.42 13.90 -3.26
C TYR A 81 -10.93 14.04 -3.44
N PHE A 82 -11.44 15.26 -3.37
CA PHE A 82 -12.86 15.53 -3.57
C PHE A 82 -13.34 15.06 -4.93
N ASP A 83 -14.50 14.39 -4.96
CA ASP A 83 -15.17 13.98 -6.19
C ASP A 83 -16.61 14.50 -6.15
N GLU A 84 -16.89 15.53 -6.94
CA GLU A 84 -18.22 16.16 -6.98
C GLU A 84 -19.32 15.21 -7.44
N LYS A 85 -18.96 14.12 -8.13
CA LYS A 85 -19.93 13.12 -8.62
C LYS A 85 -20.27 12.06 -7.57
N ALA A 86 -19.50 11.98 -6.49
CA ALA A 86 -19.76 11.05 -5.40
C ALA A 86 -20.75 11.64 -4.42
N THR A 87 -21.67 10.81 -3.91
CA THR A 87 -22.62 11.20 -2.86
C THR A 87 -22.56 10.19 -1.74
N GLU A 88 -22.99 10.59 -0.55
CA GLU A 88 -23.03 9.67 0.60
C GLU A 88 -23.94 8.47 0.33
N GLU A 89 -24.95 8.63 -0.49
CA GLU A 89 -25.87 7.57 -0.89
C GLU A 89 -25.28 6.64 -1.94
N LYS A 90 -24.37 7.17 -2.79
CA LYS A 90 -23.68 6.42 -3.85
C LYS A 90 -22.19 6.76 -3.84
N PRO A 91 -21.46 6.28 -2.83
CA PRO A 91 -20.03 6.53 -2.79
C PRO A 91 -19.31 5.79 -3.92
N ARG A 92 -18.28 6.42 -4.46
CA ARG A 92 -17.46 5.84 -5.53
C ARG A 92 -16.16 5.27 -5.00
N TRP A 93 -15.64 5.88 -3.95
CA TRP A 93 -14.29 5.61 -3.47
C TRP A 93 -14.33 5.02 -2.07
N PHE A 94 -13.48 4.05 -1.84
CA PHE A 94 -13.44 3.28 -0.61
C PHE A 94 -12.03 3.29 -0.05
N LEU A 95 -11.88 2.95 1.20
CA LEU A 95 -10.61 2.79 1.86
C LEU A 95 -10.69 1.66 2.87
N VAL A 96 -9.52 1.23 3.34
CA VAL A 96 -9.37 0.34 4.48
C VAL A 96 -8.44 1.02 5.48
N ASP A 97 -8.58 0.66 6.75
CA ASP A 97 -7.56 1.00 7.74
C ASP A 97 -6.40 0.02 7.60
N VAL A 98 -5.21 0.51 7.86
CA VAL A 98 -3.98 -0.29 7.85
C VAL A 98 -3.23 -0.07 9.15
N LYS A 99 -2.55 -1.11 9.63
CA LYS A 99 -1.75 -1.07 10.85
C LYS A 99 -0.33 -1.50 10.56
N LEU A 100 0.64 -0.77 11.07
CA LEU A 100 2.05 -1.10 10.91
C LEU A 100 2.36 -2.47 11.55
N ILE A 101 3.14 -3.29 10.84
CA ILE A 101 3.72 -4.52 11.37
C ILE A 101 5.19 -4.27 11.69
N LYS A 102 5.97 -3.87 10.69
CA LYS A 102 7.42 -3.72 10.85
C LYS A 102 7.98 -2.70 9.87
N LYS A 103 8.76 -1.76 10.37
CA LYS A 103 9.63 -0.94 9.53
C LYS A 103 10.92 -1.72 9.30
N PHE A 104 11.30 -1.94 8.04
CA PHE A 104 12.53 -2.63 7.72
C PHE A 104 13.74 -1.77 8.09
N GLU A 105 14.72 -2.36 8.75
CA GLU A 105 16.01 -1.70 8.99
C GLU A 105 16.78 -1.55 7.68
N ARG A 106 16.59 -2.51 6.78
CA ARG A 106 17.23 -2.55 5.47
C ARG A 106 16.15 -2.60 4.40
N PRO A 107 15.72 -1.44 3.87
CA PRO A 107 14.74 -1.42 2.79
C PRO A 107 15.20 -2.22 1.59
N VAL A 108 14.25 -2.79 0.86
CA VAL A 108 14.52 -3.52 -0.38
C VAL A 108 14.20 -2.59 -1.53
N THR A 109 15.24 -2.16 -2.25
CA THR A 109 15.05 -1.18 -3.33
C THR A 109 14.47 -1.83 -4.57
N ARG A 110 13.79 -0.99 -5.39
CA ARG A 110 13.28 -1.44 -6.68
C ARG A 110 14.39 -1.97 -7.57
N ASP A 111 15.56 -1.35 -7.53
CA ASP A 111 16.73 -1.80 -8.32
C ASP A 111 17.19 -3.19 -7.88
N GLN A 112 17.22 -3.46 -6.58
CA GLN A 112 17.53 -4.80 -6.07
C GLN A 112 16.50 -5.84 -6.53
N ILE A 113 15.24 -5.47 -6.56
CA ILE A 113 14.17 -6.37 -7.03
C ILE A 113 14.35 -6.69 -8.51
N LYS A 114 14.71 -5.69 -9.33
CA LYS A 114 14.98 -5.89 -10.76
C LYS A 114 16.13 -6.85 -11.01
N GLU A 115 17.11 -6.88 -10.14
CA GLU A 115 18.29 -7.74 -10.26
C GLU A 115 18.05 -9.15 -9.72
N GLU A 116 16.99 -9.36 -8.95
CA GLU A 116 16.69 -10.67 -8.35
C GLU A 116 15.95 -11.56 -9.35
N GLU A 117 16.60 -12.66 -9.73
CA GLU A 117 16.07 -13.59 -10.74
C GLU A 117 14.68 -14.12 -10.41
N SER A 118 14.42 -14.42 -9.15
CA SER A 118 13.13 -15.00 -8.72
C SER A 118 11.98 -14.00 -8.68
N LEU A 119 12.24 -12.69 -8.85
CA LEU A 119 11.23 -11.63 -8.75
C LEU A 119 10.86 -11.00 -10.09
N GLN A 120 11.27 -11.59 -11.22
CA GLN A 120 11.06 -10.98 -12.53
C GLN A 120 9.60 -10.88 -12.95
N GLU A 121 8.72 -11.67 -12.35
CA GLU A 121 7.28 -11.63 -12.63
C GLU A 121 6.52 -10.72 -11.66
N MET A 122 7.19 -10.10 -10.70
CA MET A 122 6.55 -9.21 -9.74
C MET A 122 5.96 -7.99 -10.45
N MET A 123 4.69 -7.68 -10.17
CA MET A 123 3.98 -6.59 -10.83
C MET A 123 4.71 -5.25 -10.68
N LEU A 124 5.34 -5.01 -9.53
CA LEU A 124 6.04 -3.77 -9.24
C LEU A 124 7.03 -3.35 -10.33
N ILE A 125 7.71 -4.31 -10.93
CA ILE A 125 8.76 -4.04 -11.94
C ILE A 125 8.31 -4.31 -13.37
N LYS A 126 7.07 -4.71 -13.57
CA LYS A 126 6.52 -4.91 -14.92
C LYS A 126 6.36 -3.58 -15.63
N LYS A 127 6.74 -3.52 -16.89
CA LYS A 127 6.60 -2.33 -17.72
C LYS A 127 5.12 -1.93 -17.81
N GLY A 128 4.82 -0.68 -17.53
CA GLY A 128 3.46 -0.15 -17.61
C GLY A 128 2.57 -0.45 -16.41
N ALA A 129 3.05 -1.20 -15.41
CA ALA A 129 2.31 -1.48 -14.20
C ALA A 129 2.37 -0.27 -13.26
N ARG A 130 1.28 0.53 -13.25
CA ARG A 130 1.24 1.81 -12.51
C ARG A 130 0.25 1.84 -11.37
N LEU A 131 -0.41 0.71 -11.09
CA LEU A 131 -1.38 0.66 -10.00
C LEU A 131 -0.70 0.91 -8.66
N SER A 132 -1.35 1.69 -7.82
CA SER A 132 -0.86 1.99 -6.46
C SER A 132 -1.12 0.86 -5.47
N ILE A 133 -1.96 -0.09 -5.83
CA ILE A 133 -2.23 -1.30 -5.05
C ILE A 133 -2.00 -2.49 -5.97
N GLN A 134 -1.12 -3.39 -5.56
CA GLN A 134 -0.71 -4.51 -6.41
C GLN A 134 -0.71 -5.83 -5.63
N PRO A 135 -1.14 -6.92 -6.27
CA PRO A 135 -1.00 -8.25 -5.67
C PRO A 135 0.48 -8.65 -5.58
N VAL A 136 0.79 -9.46 -4.59
CA VAL A 136 2.13 -10.00 -4.35
C VAL A 136 1.98 -11.51 -4.20
N ALA A 137 2.76 -12.27 -4.97
CA ALA A 137 2.73 -13.73 -4.86
C ALA A 137 3.44 -14.20 -3.58
N PRO A 138 3.05 -15.35 -3.01
CA PRO A 138 3.69 -15.86 -1.79
C PRO A 138 5.22 -15.96 -1.88
N HIS A 139 5.77 -16.43 -3.00
CA HIS A 139 7.23 -16.54 -3.15
C HIS A 139 7.91 -15.17 -3.21
N GLU A 140 7.21 -14.14 -3.71
CA GLU A 140 7.71 -12.76 -3.74
C GLU A 140 7.74 -12.19 -2.33
N TRP A 141 6.70 -12.44 -1.56
CA TRP A 141 6.61 -12.05 -0.15
C TRP A 141 7.78 -12.63 0.65
N GLU A 142 8.02 -13.93 0.50
CA GLU A 142 9.11 -14.62 1.20
C GLU A 142 10.48 -14.10 0.77
N LYS A 143 10.72 -13.95 -0.54
CA LYS A 143 12.02 -13.52 -1.07
C LYS A 143 12.39 -12.11 -0.61
N ILE A 144 11.43 -11.21 -0.61
CA ILE A 144 11.69 -9.83 -0.18
C ILE A 144 12.02 -9.78 1.30
N HIS A 145 11.36 -10.58 2.14
CA HIS A 145 11.73 -10.67 3.56
C HIS A 145 13.16 -11.21 3.72
N GLU A 146 13.52 -12.21 2.95
CA GLU A 146 14.89 -12.73 2.96
C GLU A 146 15.90 -11.63 2.59
N MET A 147 15.62 -10.86 1.53
CA MET A 147 16.46 -9.75 1.09
C MET A 147 16.57 -8.65 2.15
N ALA A 148 15.51 -8.40 2.88
CA ALA A 148 15.47 -7.41 3.95
C ALA A 148 16.14 -7.92 5.25
N GLY A 149 16.36 -9.23 5.34
CA GLY A 149 16.87 -9.84 6.57
C GLY A 149 15.84 -9.86 7.69
N GLU A 150 14.54 -9.90 7.35
CA GLU A 150 13.45 -9.85 8.29
C GLU A 150 12.70 -11.19 8.34
N PRO A 151 12.28 -11.65 9.52
CA PRO A 151 11.43 -12.84 9.62
C PRO A 151 10.04 -12.56 9.05
N LEU A 152 9.40 -13.61 8.55
CA LEU A 152 8.02 -13.48 8.09
C LEU A 152 7.11 -13.18 9.29
N PRO A 153 6.18 -12.22 9.14
CA PRO A 153 5.20 -11.95 10.20
C PRO A 153 4.21 -13.12 10.33
N ASP A 154 3.69 -13.28 11.54
CA ASP A 154 2.70 -14.31 11.85
C ASP A 154 1.36 -14.06 11.15
#